data_025319fb41cfc7fab0acafed757d3715
#
_entry.id   025319fb41cfc7fab0acafed757d3715
#
_cell.length_a   1.000
_cell.length_b   1.000
_cell.length_c   1.000
_cell.angle_alpha   90.00
_cell.angle_beta   90.00
_cell.angle_gamma   90.00
#
_symmetry.space_group_name_H-M   'P 1'
#
loop_
_entity.id
_entity.type
_entity.pdbx_description
1 polymer ?
#
loop_
_entity_poly.entity_id
_entity_poly.type
_entity_poly.pdbx_seq_one_letter_code
_entity_poly.pdbx_strand_id
1 'polypeptide(L)'
;MSNTTSLKVRAQYEENPYPRWEKLRVSEHAVSIAEVSDNLELRLHSKHIESVSSPHVLIAGCGTGLHPIATASRFANCQMKAVDLSLASLAFAQRKTTEFEMTNIEFCQADILQLSELGERFDIVESVGVLHHMGDPMAGWRVLTNLLKPNGLIKVGLYSELARRHITKVREDLASLRLPTSEAEIRQARQSLAMSSDRQHQLLTESVDFYNLSTVRDLLFHTQEHLFTLPKIKSCIDKLDLEFCGFENASAISNFRNLHGSNADIYDLTLWQLFEEHNPRIFAGMYQFWCQKK
;
A
#
# COMPACT_ATOMS: atom_id res chain seq x y z
N MET A 1 13.55 -21.16 -5.11
CA MET A 1 13.30 -21.58 -3.70
C MET A 1 12.21 -20.68 -3.16
N SER A 2 11.09 -21.22 -2.67
CA SER A 2 10.02 -20.41 -2.07
C SER A 2 10.56 -19.71 -0.81
N ASN A 3 10.40 -18.40 -0.73
CA ASN A 3 10.80 -17.61 0.44
C ASN A 3 9.91 -18.02 1.62
N THR A 4 10.50 -18.44 2.74
CA THR A 4 9.76 -18.88 3.95
C THR A 4 8.79 -17.79 4.45
N THR A 5 9.12 -16.52 4.28
CA THR A 5 8.25 -15.38 4.63
C THR A 5 7.03 -15.34 3.71
N SER A 6 7.22 -15.47 2.39
CA SER A 6 6.09 -15.52 1.43
C SER A 6 5.11 -16.63 1.75
N LEU A 7 5.60 -17.81 2.17
CA LEU A 7 4.73 -18.92 2.57
C LEU A 7 3.90 -18.61 3.82
N LYS A 8 4.49 -17.97 4.83
CA LYS A 8 3.78 -17.57 6.07
C LYS A 8 2.73 -16.48 5.77
N VAL A 9 3.10 -15.46 5.00
CA VAL A 9 2.20 -14.38 4.57
C VAL A 9 1.05 -14.95 3.74
N ARG A 10 1.35 -15.84 2.78
CA ARG A 10 0.33 -16.54 2.01
C ARG A 10 -0.65 -17.30 2.91
N ALA A 11 -0.16 -18.12 3.83
CA ALA A 11 -1.00 -18.90 4.76
C ALA A 11 -1.93 -17.98 5.58
N GLN A 12 -1.44 -16.84 6.04
CA GLN A 12 -2.23 -15.85 6.77
C GLN A 12 -3.40 -15.32 5.94
N TYR A 13 -3.17 -14.94 4.67
CA TYR A 13 -4.21 -14.37 3.80
C TYR A 13 -5.10 -15.43 3.13
N GLU A 14 -4.65 -16.68 3.00
CA GLU A 14 -5.53 -17.79 2.61
C GLU A 14 -6.58 -18.06 3.70
N GLU A 15 -6.19 -17.99 4.97
CA GLU A 15 -7.10 -18.19 6.10
C GLU A 15 -8.00 -16.95 6.33
N ASN A 16 -7.46 -15.74 6.14
CA ASN A 16 -8.16 -14.48 6.41
C ASN A 16 -7.89 -13.46 5.29
N PRO A 17 -8.67 -13.54 4.17
CA PRO A 17 -8.54 -12.58 3.08
C PRO A 17 -8.69 -11.13 3.54
N TYR A 18 -7.81 -10.25 3.08
CA TYR A 18 -7.73 -8.84 3.49
C TYR A 18 -7.62 -7.90 2.29
N PRO A 19 -8.19 -6.68 2.37
CA PRO A 19 -9.13 -6.21 3.39
C PRO A 19 -10.52 -6.82 3.21
N ARG A 20 -11.31 -6.90 4.29
CA ARG A 20 -12.74 -7.25 4.17
C ARG A 20 -13.55 -5.98 3.91
N TRP A 21 -14.22 -5.94 2.76
CA TRP A 21 -15.03 -4.81 2.35
C TRP A 21 -16.33 -5.25 1.67
N GLU A 22 -17.34 -4.39 1.71
CA GLU A 22 -18.66 -4.67 1.11
C GLU A 22 -18.98 -3.68 0.00
N LYS A 23 -18.61 -2.42 0.19
CA LYS A 23 -18.91 -1.32 -0.73
C LYS A 23 -17.61 -0.61 -1.12
N LEU A 24 -17.54 -0.21 -2.37
CA LEU A 24 -16.46 0.59 -2.92
C LEU A 24 -17.08 1.71 -3.75
N ARG A 25 -16.59 2.92 -3.56
CA ARG A 25 -16.85 4.01 -4.51
C ARG A 25 -15.83 3.89 -5.63
N VAL A 26 -16.32 3.67 -6.83
CA VAL A 26 -15.51 3.72 -8.05
C VAL A 26 -15.60 5.10 -8.67
N SER A 27 -14.63 5.47 -9.50
CA SER A 27 -14.68 6.70 -10.27
C SER A 27 -15.83 6.61 -11.27
N GLU A 28 -16.67 7.65 -11.35
CA GLU A 28 -17.75 7.72 -12.34
C GLU A 28 -17.20 7.91 -13.76
N HIS A 29 -16.04 8.56 -13.88
CA HIS A 29 -15.36 8.80 -15.14
C HIS A 29 -13.88 8.46 -14.99
N ALA A 30 -13.44 7.52 -15.82
CA ALA A 30 -12.02 7.23 -15.96
C ALA A 30 -11.34 8.35 -16.75
N VAL A 31 -10.13 8.74 -16.32
CA VAL A 31 -9.39 9.88 -16.87
C VAL A 31 -8.04 9.45 -17.43
N SER A 32 -7.37 10.31 -18.19
CA SER A 32 -6.02 10.07 -18.71
C SER A 32 -4.98 10.09 -17.61
N ILE A 33 -3.79 9.54 -17.90
CA ILE A 33 -2.63 9.65 -16.98
C ILE A 33 -2.29 11.13 -16.72
N ALA A 34 -2.39 11.99 -17.75
CA ALA A 34 -2.14 13.43 -17.61
C ALA A 34 -3.07 14.05 -16.56
N GLU A 35 -4.38 13.78 -16.63
CA GLU A 35 -5.33 14.30 -15.64
C GLU A 35 -5.10 13.73 -14.24
N VAL A 36 -4.71 12.44 -14.11
CA VAL A 36 -4.35 11.87 -12.81
C VAL A 36 -3.12 12.59 -12.26
N SER A 37 -2.09 12.81 -13.10
CA SER A 37 -0.86 13.51 -12.71
C SER A 37 -1.13 14.94 -12.26
N ASP A 38 -1.96 15.67 -12.99
CA ASP A 38 -2.35 17.04 -12.66
C ASP A 38 -3.18 17.08 -11.35
N ASN A 39 -4.17 16.21 -11.21
CA ASN A 39 -5.04 16.13 -10.02
C ASN A 39 -4.27 15.78 -8.74
N LEU A 40 -3.21 14.99 -8.86
CA LEU A 40 -2.33 14.60 -7.76
C LEU A 40 -1.13 15.50 -7.61
N GLU A 41 -1.01 16.53 -8.44
CA GLU A 41 0.13 17.45 -8.50
C GLU A 41 1.48 16.69 -8.60
N LEU A 42 1.58 15.69 -9.47
CA LEU A 42 2.81 14.91 -9.61
C LEU A 42 3.86 15.68 -10.41
N ARG A 43 5.06 15.79 -9.87
CA ARG A 43 6.22 16.32 -10.58
C ARG A 43 6.90 15.22 -11.37
N LEU A 44 6.61 15.14 -12.67
CA LEU A 44 7.18 14.12 -13.54
C LEU A 44 8.55 14.54 -14.09
N HIS A 45 9.51 13.61 -14.07
CA HIS A 45 10.79 13.75 -14.75
C HIS A 45 10.62 13.80 -16.27
N SER A 46 9.71 12.98 -16.79
CA SER A 46 9.35 12.95 -18.22
C SER A 46 7.84 12.89 -18.37
N LYS A 47 7.29 13.79 -19.18
CA LYS A 47 5.85 13.81 -19.52
C LYS A 47 5.46 12.81 -20.60
N HIS A 48 6.39 12.01 -21.12
CA HIS A 48 6.10 11.01 -22.15
C HIS A 48 5.00 10.04 -21.72
N ILE A 49 4.97 9.65 -20.44
CA ILE A 49 3.94 8.76 -19.88
C ILE A 49 2.51 9.32 -20.03
N GLU A 50 2.34 10.64 -20.04
CA GLU A 50 1.03 11.31 -20.19
C GLU A 50 0.41 11.07 -21.57
N SER A 51 1.21 10.71 -22.58
CA SER A 51 0.73 10.41 -23.95
C SER A 51 0.19 8.99 -24.12
N VAL A 52 0.32 8.12 -23.10
CA VAL A 52 -0.16 6.74 -23.16
C VAL A 52 -1.68 6.71 -22.99
N SER A 53 -2.40 6.37 -24.06
CA SER A 53 -3.86 6.37 -24.11
C SER A 53 -4.52 5.07 -23.61
N SER A 54 -3.76 3.97 -23.54
CA SER A 54 -4.21 2.66 -23.05
C SER A 54 -3.11 2.06 -22.16
N PRO A 55 -3.02 2.49 -20.90
CA PRO A 55 -1.93 2.05 -20.03
C PRO A 55 -2.07 0.59 -19.61
N HIS A 56 -0.94 -0.13 -19.62
CA HIS A 56 -0.81 -1.42 -19.00
C HIS A 56 -0.44 -1.21 -17.53
N VAL A 57 -1.29 -1.69 -16.63
CA VAL A 57 -1.17 -1.47 -15.18
C VAL A 57 -0.93 -2.80 -14.46
N LEU A 58 0.05 -2.84 -13.57
CA LEU A 58 0.25 -3.96 -12.64
C LEU A 58 -0.15 -3.54 -11.23
N ILE A 59 -1.03 -4.31 -10.59
CA ILE A 59 -1.27 -4.21 -9.15
C ILE A 59 -0.59 -5.39 -8.47
N ALA A 60 0.45 -5.12 -7.70
CA ALA A 60 1.23 -6.14 -6.99
C ALA A 60 0.81 -6.22 -5.53
N GLY A 61 0.17 -7.33 -5.15
CA GLY A 61 -0.51 -7.54 -3.86
C GLY A 61 -1.92 -6.94 -3.89
N CYS A 62 -2.77 -7.47 -4.76
CA CYS A 62 -4.10 -6.90 -4.99
C CYS A 62 -5.13 -7.24 -3.91
N GLY A 63 -4.82 -8.18 -3.01
CA GLY A 63 -5.71 -8.62 -1.94
C GLY A 63 -7.07 -9.03 -2.47
N THR A 64 -8.12 -8.59 -1.78
CA THR A 64 -9.52 -8.90 -2.11
C THR A 64 -10.12 -8.00 -3.21
N GLY A 65 -9.29 -7.26 -3.97
CA GLY A 65 -9.72 -6.55 -5.17
C GLY A 65 -10.15 -5.09 -4.97
N LEU A 66 -10.14 -4.56 -3.75
CA LEU A 66 -10.50 -3.16 -3.52
C LEU A 66 -9.61 -2.21 -4.32
N HIS A 67 -8.30 -2.40 -4.25
CA HIS A 67 -7.32 -1.57 -4.93
C HIS A 67 -7.39 -1.69 -6.47
N PRO A 68 -7.33 -2.89 -7.08
CA PRO A 68 -7.40 -3.00 -8.54
C PRO A 68 -8.70 -2.47 -9.12
N ILE A 69 -9.85 -2.67 -8.48
CA ILE A 69 -11.14 -2.14 -8.94
C ILE A 69 -11.12 -0.59 -8.91
N ALA A 70 -10.63 0.02 -7.83
CA ALA A 70 -10.50 1.47 -7.73
C ALA A 70 -9.56 2.04 -8.81
N THR A 71 -8.41 1.40 -9.03
CA THR A 71 -7.44 1.84 -10.05
C THR A 71 -7.97 1.64 -11.47
N ALA A 72 -8.65 0.51 -11.75
CA ALA A 72 -9.26 0.26 -13.06
C ALA A 72 -10.38 1.24 -13.40
N SER A 73 -11.09 1.78 -12.40
CA SER A 73 -12.08 2.83 -12.61
C SER A 73 -11.47 4.22 -12.79
N ARG A 74 -10.19 4.41 -12.40
CA ARG A 74 -9.47 5.70 -12.47
C ARG A 74 -8.89 5.96 -13.84
N PHE A 75 -8.20 4.97 -14.42
CA PHE A 75 -7.45 5.15 -15.67
C PHE A 75 -8.25 4.74 -16.90
N ALA A 76 -8.44 5.68 -17.82
CA ALA A 76 -9.14 5.43 -19.08
C ALA A 76 -8.41 4.35 -19.91
N ASN A 77 -9.20 3.44 -20.48
CA ASN A 77 -8.75 2.35 -21.36
C ASN A 77 -7.63 1.47 -20.81
N CYS A 78 -7.41 1.43 -19.49
CA CYS A 78 -6.34 0.63 -18.94
C CYS A 78 -6.59 -0.88 -19.10
N GLN A 79 -5.50 -1.62 -19.31
CA GLN A 79 -5.46 -3.07 -19.23
C GLN A 79 -4.67 -3.42 -17.96
N MET A 80 -5.27 -4.20 -17.06
CA MET A 80 -4.71 -4.42 -15.74
C MET A 80 -4.41 -5.89 -15.49
N LYS A 81 -3.22 -6.13 -14.94
CA LYS A 81 -2.87 -7.39 -14.30
C LYS A 81 -2.79 -7.19 -12.79
N ALA A 82 -3.55 -7.97 -12.03
CA ALA A 82 -3.60 -7.90 -10.58
C ALA A 82 -3.09 -9.22 -10.00
N VAL A 83 -2.03 -9.15 -9.18
CA VAL A 83 -1.40 -10.35 -8.64
C VAL A 83 -1.46 -10.37 -7.11
N ASP A 84 -1.65 -11.58 -6.56
CA ASP A 84 -1.60 -11.82 -5.12
C ASP A 84 -1.07 -13.22 -4.81
N LEU A 85 -0.59 -13.44 -3.60
CA LEU A 85 -0.16 -14.75 -3.12
C LEU A 85 -1.35 -15.66 -2.77
N SER A 86 -2.47 -15.08 -2.34
CA SER A 86 -3.64 -15.79 -1.80
C SER A 86 -4.69 -16.06 -2.88
N LEU A 87 -4.97 -17.33 -3.13
CA LEU A 87 -6.08 -17.75 -4.00
C LEU A 87 -7.44 -17.36 -3.40
N ALA A 88 -7.59 -17.43 -2.09
CA ALA A 88 -8.82 -17.02 -1.41
C ALA A 88 -9.11 -15.53 -1.63
N SER A 89 -8.07 -14.68 -1.54
CA SER A 89 -8.18 -13.24 -1.84
C SER A 89 -8.53 -13.00 -3.31
N LEU A 90 -7.86 -13.69 -4.24
CA LEU A 90 -8.11 -13.57 -5.68
C LEU A 90 -9.52 -14.02 -6.07
N ALA A 91 -10.02 -15.13 -5.50
CA ALA A 91 -11.39 -15.60 -5.75
C ALA A 91 -12.44 -14.57 -5.30
N PHE A 92 -12.20 -13.93 -4.15
CA PHE A 92 -13.05 -12.83 -3.69
C PHE A 92 -12.97 -11.63 -4.64
N ALA A 93 -11.75 -11.22 -5.03
CA ALA A 93 -11.51 -10.12 -5.95
C ALA A 93 -12.22 -10.34 -7.30
N GLN A 94 -12.10 -11.53 -7.87
CA GLN A 94 -12.73 -11.87 -9.14
C GLN A 94 -14.26 -11.81 -9.07
N ARG A 95 -14.86 -12.31 -7.98
CA ARG A 95 -16.32 -12.19 -7.77
C ARG A 95 -16.71 -10.71 -7.70
N LYS A 96 -15.96 -9.89 -6.95
CA LYS A 96 -16.25 -8.45 -6.84
C LYS A 96 -16.10 -7.74 -8.16
N THR A 97 -15.10 -8.07 -8.97
CA THR A 97 -14.91 -7.52 -10.31
C THR A 97 -16.12 -7.78 -11.20
N THR A 98 -16.70 -8.99 -11.11
CA THR A 98 -17.94 -9.33 -11.83
C THR A 98 -19.14 -8.50 -11.32
N GLU A 99 -19.26 -8.29 -10.00
CA GLU A 99 -20.32 -7.42 -9.42
C GLU A 99 -20.22 -5.96 -9.89
N PHE A 100 -19.00 -5.47 -10.22
CA PHE A 100 -18.74 -4.14 -10.76
C PHE A 100 -18.70 -4.09 -12.30
N GLU A 101 -19.01 -5.20 -12.98
CA GLU A 101 -19.03 -5.33 -14.45
C GLU A 101 -17.72 -4.93 -15.14
N MET A 102 -16.58 -5.09 -14.43
CA MET A 102 -15.25 -4.77 -14.97
C MET A 102 -14.67 -5.95 -15.72
N THR A 103 -14.23 -5.70 -16.96
CA THR A 103 -13.69 -6.72 -17.87
C THR A 103 -12.21 -6.52 -18.21
N ASN A 104 -11.60 -5.46 -17.70
CA ASN A 104 -10.24 -5.04 -18.02
C ASN A 104 -9.20 -5.43 -16.94
N ILE A 105 -9.54 -6.36 -16.04
CA ILE A 105 -8.66 -6.85 -14.97
C ILE A 105 -8.44 -8.35 -15.13
N GLU A 106 -7.18 -8.75 -15.31
CA GLU A 106 -6.71 -10.14 -15.26
C GLU A 106 -6.12 -10.43 -13.87
N PHE A 107 -6.59 -11.50 -13.21
CA PHE A 107 -6.06 -11.93 -11.92
C PHE A 107 -5.07 -13.09 -12.08
N CYS A 108 -3.95 -13.06 -11.36
CA CYS A 108 -2.92 -14.08 -11.39
C CYS A 108 -2.38 -14.36 -9.98
N GLN A 109 -2.26 -15.63 -9.60
CA GLN A 109 -1.55 -15.99 -8.37
C GLN A 109 -0.05 -15.98 -8.64
N ALA A 110 0.68 -15.06 -7.97
CA ALA A 110 2.14 -14.96 -8.11
C ALA A 110 2.80 -14.37 -6.87
N ASP A 111 4.06 -14.75 -6.63
CA ASP A 111 4.95 -14.04 -5.71
C ASP A 111 5.62 -12.89 -6.47
N ILE A 112 5.65 -11.69 -5.87
CA ILE A 112 6.31 -10.51 -6.44
C ILE A 112 7.75 -10.82 -6.86
N LEU A 113 8.47 -11.63 -6.09
CA LEU A 113 9.86 -12.00 -6.39
C LEU A 113 10.02 -12.83 -7.68
N GLN A 114 8.93 -13.43 -8.19
CA GLN A 114 8.91 -14.24 -9.40
C GLN A 114 8.34 -13.49 -10.63
N LEU A 115 7.81 -12.28 -10.45
CA LEU A 115 7.16 -11.53 -11.53
C LEU A 115 8.08 -11.18 -12.71
N SER A 116 9.40 -11.18 -12.51
CA SER A 116 10.36 -11.02 -13.62
C SER A 116 10.22 -12.11 -14.70
N GLU A 117 9.67 -13.27 -14.34
CA GLU A 117 9.46 -14.40 -15.27
C GLU A 117 8.27 -14.17 -16.22
N LEU A 118 7.40 -13.20 -15.95
CA LEU A 118 6.24 -12.88 -16.81
C LEU A 118 6.65 -12.37 -18.21
N GLY A 119 7.84 -11.82 -18.36
CA GLY A 119 8.28 -11.24 -19.64
C GLY A 119 7.53 -9.97 -20.07
N GLU A 120 6.65 -9.44 -19.21
CA GLU A 120 5.81 -8.27 -19.47
C GLU A 120 6.44 -6.99 -18.89
N ARG A 121 6.00 -5.83 -19.41
CA ARG A 121 6.37 -4.49 -18.91
C ARG A 121 5.13 -3.62 -18.83
N PHE A 122 5.10 -2.77 -17.82
CA PHE A 122 3.94 -1.96 -17.46
C PHE A 122 4.24 -0.47 -17.53
N ASP A 123 3.24 0.30 -17.89
CA ASP A 123 3.30 1.77 -17.86
C ASP A 123 3.16 2.27 -16.41
N ILE A 124 2.32 1.58 -15.63
CA ILE A 124 2.06 1.89 -14.22
C ILE A 124 2.17 0.61 -13.40
N VAL A 125 2.83 0.69 -12.25
CA VAL A 125 2.88 -0.37 -11.23
C VAL A 125 2.39 0.21 -9.92
N GLU A 126 1.46 -0.45 -9.24
CA GLU A 126 1.02 -0.05 -7.90
C GLU A 126 1.23 -1.20 -6.90
N SER A 127 1.82 -0.89 -5.74
CA SER A 127 2.01 -1.82 -4.63
C SER A 127 1.79 -1.09 -3.30
N VAL A 128 0.58 -1.19 -2.78
CA VAL A 128 0.14 -0.44 -1.60
C VAL A 128 -0.20 -1.40 -0.48
N GLY A 129 0.49 -1.27 0.66
CA GLY A 129 0.26 -2.16 1.79
C GLY A 129 0.90 -3.54 1.67
N VAL A 130 1.97 -3.70 0.87
CA VAL A 130 2.51 -5.03 0.50
C VAL A 130 4.00 -5.17 0.78
N LEU A 131 4.83 -4.28 0.24
CA LEU A 131 6.29 -4.43 0.30
C LEU A 131 6.82 -4.52 1.73
N HIS A 132 6.20 -3.83 2.67
CA HIS A 132 6.61 -3.86 4.07
C HIS A 132 6.30 -5.18 4.79
N HIS A 133 5.56 -6.09 4.16
CA HIS A 133 5.31 -7.45 4.64
C HIS A 133 6.24 -8.51 4.01
N MET A 134 7.08 -8.11 3.07
CA MET A 134 8.07 -9.02 2.47
C MET A 134 9.27 -9.25 3.40
N GLY A 135 9.95 -10.38 3.26
CA GLY A 135 11.19 -10.65 4.00
C GLY A 135 12.31 -9.65 3.64
N ASP A 136 12.39 -9.26 2.38
CA ASP A 136 13.23 -8.17 1.87
C ASP A 136 12.38 -7.23 1.01
N PRO A 137 11.90 -6.10 1.57
CA PRO A 137 11.14 -5.11 0.83
C PRO A 137 11.88 -4.55 -0.41
N MET A 138 13.21 -4.39 -0.31
CA MET A 138 14.00 -3.84 -1.40
C MET A 138 14.12 -4.80 -2.58
N ALA A 139 14.17 -6.10 -2.33
CA ALA A 139 14.15 -7.11 -3.39
C ALA A 139 12.82 -7.04 -4.18
N GLY A 140 11.69 -6.98 -3.47
CA GLY A 140 10.39 -6.81 -4.09
C GLY A 140 10.27 -5.50 -4.87
N TRP A 141 10.64 -4.39 -4.25
CA TRP A 141 10.59 -3.08 -4.91
C TRP A 141 11.44 -3.03 -6.18
N ARG A 142 12.64 -3.63 -6.15
CA ARG A 142 13.52 -3.75 -7.33
C ARG A 142 12.87 -4.56 -8.45
N VAL A 143 12.23 -5.68 -8.15
CA VAL A 143 11.49 -6.46 -9.15
C VAL A 143 10.41 -5.60 -9.81
N LEU A 144 9.60 -4.90 -9.00
CA LEU A 144 8.52 -4.04 -9.50
C LEU A 144 9.06 -2.88 -10.35
N THR A 145 10.14 -2.23 -9.93
CA THR A 145 10.80 -1.16 -10.71
C THR A 145 11.33 -1.68 -12.05
N ASN A 146 11.86 -2.91 -12.06
CA ASN A 146 12.36 -3.52 -13.31
C ASN A 146 11.24 -3.88 -14.28
N LEU A 147 10.01 -4.10 -13.80
CA LEU A 147 8.84 -4.34 -14.64
C LEU A 147 8.26 -3.07 -15.26
N LEU A 148 8.68 -1.88 -14.83
CA LEU A 148 8.28 -0.64 -15.47
C LEU A 148 8.93 -0.49 -16.86
N LYS A 149 8.16 0.03 -17.79
CA LYS A 149 8.67 0.62 -19.03
C LYS A 149 9.53 1.86 -18.71
N PRO A 150 10.40 2.32 -19.62
CA PRO A 150 11.07 3.62 -19.44
C PRO A 150 10.05 4.74 -19.21
N ASN A 151 10.33 5.64 -18.27
CA ASN A 151 9.46 6.71 -17.80
C ASN A 151 8.13 6.24 -17.15
N GLY A 152 7.97 4.95 -16.88
CA GLY A 152 6.79 4.41 -16.23
C GLY A 152 6.66 4.89 -14.77
N LEU A 153 5.44 4.85 -14.23
CA LEU A 153 5.10 5.31 -12.89
C LEU A 153 4.96 4.15 -11.91
N ILE A 154 5.45 4.31 -10.71
CA ILE A 154 5.20 3.38 -9.60
C ILE A 154 4.57 4.11 -8.42
N LYS A 155 3.44 3.57 -7.93
CA LYS A 155 2.83 3.94 -6.65
C LYS A 155 3.21 2.95 -5.58
N VAL A 156 3.69 3.46 -4.45
CA VAL A 156 4.08 2.62 -3.31
C VAL A 156 3.35 3.08 -2.05
N GLY A 157 2.87 2.10 -1.28
CA GLY A 157 2.28 2.33 0.04
C GLY A 157 3.07 1.62 1.14
N LEU A 158 3.62 2.38 2.11
CA LEU A 158 4.47 1.86 3.18
C LEU A 158 4.05 2.38 4.55
N TYR A 159 4.19 1.57 5.59
CA TYR A 159 3.89 2.00 6.96
C TYR A 159 4.95 2.94 7.53
N SER A 160 4.47 4.07 8.10
CA SER A 160 5.31 5.02 8.82
C SER A 160 5.72 4.48 10.19
N GLU A 161 7.02 4.55 10.49
CA GLU A 161 7.55 4.22 11.82
C GLU A 161 7.01 5.17 12.88
N LEU A 162 6.98 6.47 12.60
CA LEU A 162 6.48 7.50 13.51
C LEU A 162 5.00 7.32 13.82
N ALA A 163 4.19 7.14 12.79
CA ALA A 163 2.74 7.02 12.95
C ALA A 163 2.32 5.72 13.65
N ARG A 164 3.12 4.65 13.50
CA ARG A 164 2.81 3.32 14.07
C ARG A 164 3.49 3.02 15.41
N ARG A 165 4.17 3.97 16.04
CA ARG A 165 4.86 3.78 17.34
C ARG A 165 3.96 3.16 18.41
N HIS A 166 2.70 3.60 18.51
CA HIS A 166 1.73 3.04 19.46
C HIS A 166 1.38 1.59 19.12
N ILE A 167 1.24 1.23 17.85
CA ILE A 167 0.96 -0.14 17.40
C ILE A 167 2.16 -1.04 17.70
N THR A 168 3.37 -0.58 17.39
CA THR A 168 4.63 -1.31 17.70
C THR A 168 4.73 -1.62 19.19
N LYS A 169 4.47 -0.62 20.05
CA LYS A 169 4.49 -0.81 21.49
C LYS A 169 3.50 -1.86 21.96
N VAL A 170 2.25 -1.80 21.47
CA VAL A 170 1.23 -2.81 21.83
C VAL A 170 1.60 -4.20 21.31
N ARG A 171 2.18 -4.31 20.11
CA ARG A 171 2.68 -5.61 19.58
C ARG A 171 3.78 -6.20 20.45
N GLU A 172 4.72 -5.38 20.94
CA GLU A 172 5.78 -5.79 21.87
C GLU A 172 5.18 -6.29 23.21
N ASP A 173 4.21 -5.56 23.76
CA ASP A 173 3.54 -5.94 24.99
C ASP A 173 2.77 -7.27 24.82
N LEU A 174 2.04 -7.45 23.73
CA LEU A 174 1.36 -8.70 23.39
C LEU A 174 2.32 -9.85 23.15
N ALA A 175 3.46 -9.62 22.49
CA ALA A 175 4.46 -10.65 22.26
C ALA A 175 5.05 -11.20 23.56
N SER A 176 5.17 -10.36 24.58
CA SER A 176 5.63 -10.77 25.92
C SER A 176 4.66 -11.69 26.65
N LEU A 177 3.36 -11.65 26.29
CA LEU A 177 2.27 -12.42 26.90
C LEU A 177 1.94 -13.73 26.16
N ARG A 178 2.72 -14.15 25.16
CA ARG A 178 2.44 -15.17 24.14
C ARG A 178 1.32 -14.75 23.18
N LEU A 179 1.69 -14.64 21.92
CA LEU A 179 0.76 -14.23 20.85
C LEU A 179 -0.41 -15.21 20.72
N PRO A 180 -1.64 -14.70 20.57
CA PRO A 180 -2.79 -15.53 20.26
C PRO A 180 -2.59 -16.22 18.91
N THR A 181 -2.95 -17.48 18.86
CA THR A 181 -2.85 -18.34 17.66
C THR A 181 -4.22 -18.65 17.07
N SER A 182 -5.29 -18.50 17.85
CA SER A 182 -6.66 -18.75 17.45
C SER A 182 -7.50 -17.49 17.38
N GLU A 183 -8.59 -17.53 16.59
CA GLU A 183 -9.54 -16.42 16.55
C GLU A 183 -10.13 -16.05 17.91
N ALA A 184 -10.37 -17.07 18.76
CA ALA A 184 -10.92 -16.84 20.11
C ALA A 184 -9.94 -16.03 20.96
N GLU A 185 -8.65 -16.36 20.91
CA GLU A 185 -7.60 -15.63 21.63
C GLU A 185 -7.42 -14.21 21.08
N ILE A 186 -7.52 -14.01 19.75
CA ILE A 186 -7.50 -12.67 19.15
C ILE A 186 -8.68 -11.82 19.64
N ARG A 187 -9.90 -12.41 19.71
CA ARG A 187 -11.08 -11.71 20.24
C ARG A 187 -10.90 -11.35 21.73
N GLN A 188 -10.32 -12.22 22.53
CA GLN A 188 -10.03 -11.97 23.93
C GLN A 188 -8.97 -10.87 24.10
N ALA A 189 -7.86 -10.93 23.36
CA ALA A 189 -6.83 -9.90 23.35
C ALA A 189 -7.42 -8.53 22.96
N ARG A 190 -8.23 -8.47 21.90
CA ARG A 190 -8.92 -7.24 21.48
C ARG A 190 -9.82 -6.68 22.57
N GLN A 191 -10.60 -7.55 23.24
CA GLN A 191 -11.47 -7.12 24.34
C GLN A 191 -10.65 -6.54 25.50
N SER A 192 -9.55 -7.18 25.88
CA SER A 192 -8.64 -6.69 26.93
C SER A 192 -8.03 -5.34 26.57
N LEU A 193 -7.60 -5.16 25.32
CA LEU A 193 -7.08 -3.87 24.81
C LEU A 193 -8.16 -2.77 24.85
N ALA A 194 -9.40 -3.09 24.43
CA ALA A 194 -10.51 -2.13 24.42
C ALA A 194 -10.92 -1.66 25.83
N MET A 195 -10.72 -2.51 26.86
CA MET A 195 -11.04 -2.19 28.26
C MET A 195 -9.87 -1.56 29.02
N SER A 196 -8.71 -1.45 28.39
CA SER A 196 -7.49 -0.91 29.01
C SER A 196 -7.57 0.60 29.19
N SER A 197 -7.04 1.10 30.30
CA SER A 197 -6.83 2.52 30.55
C SER A 197 -5.50 3.05 29.96
N ASP A 198 -4.65 2.17 29.42
CA ASP A 198 -3.41 2.57 28.77
C ASP A 198 -3.69 3.40 27.51
N ARG A 199 -3.03 4.56 27.38
CA ARG A 199 -3.24 5.48 26.27
C ARG A 199 -2.87 4.86 24.90
N GLN A 200 -1.86 4.01 24.84
CA GLN A 200 -1.46 3.35 23.60
C GLN A 200 -2.53 2.36 23.12
N HIS A 201 -3.15 1.64 24.07
CA HIS A 201 -4.27 0.75 23.79
C HIS A 201 -5.51 1.54 23.32
N GLN A 202 -5.80 2.68 23.97
CA GLN A 202 -6.91 3.54 23.56
C GLN A 202 -6.75 4.11 22.14
N LEU A 203 -5.52 4.48 21.75
CA LEU A 203 -5.23 4.93 20.37
C LEU A 203 -5.57 3.87 19.31
N LEU A 204 -5.46 2.57 19.64
CA LEU A 204 -5.86 1.51 18.71
C LEU A 204 -7.36 1.51 18.44
N THR A 205 -8.18 1.85 19.46
CA THR A 205 -9.64 1.88 19.31
C THR A 205 -10.14 3.01 18.42
N GLU A 206 -9.27 3.98 18.08
CA GLU A 206 -9.56 5.02 17.10
C GLU A 206 -9.46 4.52 15.65
N SER A 207 -8.78 3.38 15.43
CA SER A 207 -8.65 2.76 14.10
C SER A 207 -9.86 1.88 13.78
N VAL A 208 -10.42 2.02 12.58
CA VAL A 208 -11.48 1.12 12.07
C VAL A 208 -10.99 -0.32 11.97
N ASP A 209 -9.69 -0.53 11.78
CA ASP A 209 -9.06 -1.84 11.68
C ASP A 209 -9.11 -2.63 12.99
N PHE A 210 -9.32 -1.95 14.10
CA PHE A 210 -9.43 -2.60 15.42
C PHE A 210 -10.71 -3.43 15.57
N TYR A 211 -11.78 -3.11 14.84
CA TYR A 211 -13.12 -3.67 15.08
C TYR A 211 -13.45 -4.93 14.29
N ASN A 212 -12.73 -5.21 13.22
CA ASN A 212 -12.92 -6.42 12.43
C ASN A 212 -11.80 -7.44 12.73
N LEU A 213 -12.13 -8.74 12.78
CA LEU A 213 -11.16 -9.77 13.15
C LEU A 213 -10.00 -9.89 12.15
N SER A 214 -10.28 -9.82 10.84
CA SER A 214 -9.23 -9.90 9.81
C SER A 214 -8.33 -8.67 9.84
N THR A 215 -8.90 -7.47 10.06
CA THR A 215 -8.13 -6.22 10.10
C THR A 215 -7.32 -6.09 11.39
N VAL A 216 -7.86 -6.50 12.57
CA VAL A 216 -7.09 -6.49 13.82
C VAL A 216 -5.97 -7.54 13.79
N ARG A 217 -6.18 -8.69 13.10
CA ARG A 217 -5.14 -9.69 12.89
C ARG A 217 -3.99 -9.11 12.06
N ASP A 218 -4.31 -8.40 10.99
CA ASP A 218 -3.31 -7.71 10.17
C ASP A 218 -2.60 -6.61 10.96
N LEU A 219 -3.35 -5.80 11.71
CA LEU A 219 -2.84 -4.68 12.49
C LEU A 219 -1.85 -5.11 13.60
N LEU A 220 -2.20 -6.15 14.38
CA LEU A 220 -1.49 -6.52 15.61
C LEU A 220 -0.71 -7.83 15.53
N PHE A 221 -1.11 -8.75 14.66
CA PHE A 221 -0.62 -10.13 14.64
C PHE A 221 -0.03 -10.56 13.30
N HIS A 222 0.28 -9.58 12.42
CA HIS A 222 0.93 -9.88 11.15
C HIS A 222 2.32 -10.49 11.39
N THR A 223 2.63 -11.56 10.63
CA THR A 223 3.85 -12.37 10.83
C THR A 223 5.15 -11.63 10.48
N GLN A 224 5.06 -10.63 9.60
CA GLN A 224 6.21 -9.84 9.12
C GLN A 224 5.78 -8.41 8.84
N GLU A 225 6.49 -7.44 9.43
CA GLU A 225 6.26 -6.01 9.15
C GLU A 225 7.57 -5.23 9.24
N HIS A 226 7.85 -4.44 8.22
CA HIS A 226 8.92 -3.46 8.22
C HIS A 226 8.33 -2.05 8.28
N LEU A 227 8.91 -1.20 9.12
CA LEU A 227 8.55 0.19 9.21
C LEU A 227 9.54 1.07 8.45
N PHE A 228 9.04 2.17 7.92
CA PHE A 228 9.82 3.09 7.10
C PHE A 228 9.81 4.49 7.69
N THR A 229 10.91 5.20 7.47
CA THR A 229 11.03 6.64 7.67
C THR A 229 11.24 7.32 6.32
N LEU A 230 10.99 8.61 6.21
CA LEU A 230 11.20 9.34 4.95
C LEU A 230 12.66 9.30 4.46
N PRO A 231 13.70 9.39 5.33
CA PRO A 231 15.09 9.18 4.90
C PRO A 231 15.34 7.76 4.33
N LYS A 232 14.73 6.73 4.94
CA LYS A 232 14.83 5.35 4.43
C LYS A 232 14.15 5.22 3.06
N ILE A 233 12.96 5.82 2.89
CA ILE A 233 12.26 5.86 1.60
C ILE A 233 13.12 6.56 0.55
N LYS A 234 13.67 7.74 0.87
CA LYS A 234 14.58 8.47 -0.04
C LYS A 234 15.75 7.60 -0.47
N SER A 235 16.43 6.95 0.48
CA SER A 235 17.53 6.02 0.16
C SER A 235 17.11 4.87 -0.74
N CYS A 236 15.87 4.34 -0.59
CA CYS A 236 15.35 3.30 -1.47
C CYS A 236 15.12 3.81 -2.90
N ILE A 237 14.50 4.99 -3.03
CA ILE A 237 14.25 5.67 -4.29
C ILE A 237 15.58 5.91 -5.05
N ASP A 238 16.58 6.47 -4.36
CA ASP A 238 17.91 6.73 -4.93
C ASP A 238 18.59 5.44 -5.43
N LYS A 239 18.52 4.34 -4.64
CA LYS A 239 19.10 3.03 -5.01
C LYS A 239 18.40 2.32 -6.16
N LEU A 240 17.17 2.68 -6.46
CA LEU A 240 16.35 2.11 -7.54
C LEU A 240 16.33 2.99 -8.80
N ASP A 241 17.07 4.09 -8.79
CA ASP A 241 17.12 5.08 -9.88
C ASP A 241 15.71 5.59 -10.26
N LEU A 242 14.94 5.89 -9.22
CA LEU A 242 13.62 6.47 -9.33
C LEU A 242 13.66 7.97 -9.02
N GLU A 243 12.69 8.72 -9.56
CA GLU A 243 12.43 10.12 -9.18
C GLU A 243 11.17 10.17 -8.34
N PHE A 244 11.21 10.85 -7.18
CA PHE A 244 10.02 11.08 -6.35
C PHE A 244 9.11 12.09 -7.02
N CYS A 245 7.85 11.72 -7.26
CA CYS A 245 6.86 12.54 -7.96
C CYS A 245 5.88 13.25 -7.03
N GLY A 246 5.66 12.75 -5.82
CA GLY A 246 4.75 13.35 -4.86
C GLY A 246 3.96 12.33 -4.05
N PHE A 247 3.32 12.80 -2.97
CA PHE A 247 2.39 12.00 -2.16
C PHE A 247 0.96 12.02 -2.72
N GLU A 248 0.22 10.93 -2.55
CA GLU A 248 -1.21 10.84 -2.88
C GLU A 248 -2.12 11.12 -1.66
N ASN A 249 -1.72 11.96 -0.74
CA ASN A 249 -2.51 12.30 0.44
C ASN A 249 -2.85 13.80 0.46
N ALA A 250 -3.99 14.16 -0.14
CA ALA A 250 -4.42 15.55 -0.26
C ALA A 250 -4.53 16.27 1.10
N SER A 251 -4.99 15.58 2.15
CA SER A 251 -5.08 16.19 3.49
C SER A 251 -3.70 16.45 4.09
N ALA A 252 -2.74 15.54 3.90
CA ALA A 252 -1.37 15.75 4.34
C ALA A 252 -0.72 16.92 3.58
N ILE A 253 -0.90 17.00 2.26
CA ILE A 253 -0.40 18.10 1.43
C ILE A 253 -1.00 19.45 1.89
N SER A 254 -2.32 19.49 2.13
CA SER A 254 -2.98 20.70 2.63
C SER A 254 -2.43 21.12 3.99
N ASN A 255 -2.27 20.20 4.93
CA ASN A 255 -1.71 20.48 6.25
C ASN A 255 -0.25 20.94 6.19
N PHE A 256 0.55 20.34 5.30
CA PHE A 256 1.93 20.74 5.04
C PHE A 256 2.00 22.20 4.53
N ARG A 257 1.18 22.55 3.54
CA ARG A 257 1.09 23.92 3.00
C ARG A 257 0.59 24.93 4.01
N ASN A 258 -0.34 24.55 4.87
CA ASN A 258 -0.83 25.43 5.94
C ASN A 258 0.28 25.82 6.92
N LEU A 259 1.25 24.92 7.16
CA LEU A 259 2.38 25.21 8.06
C LEU A 259 3.53 25.91 7.35
N HIS A 260 3.91 25.47 6.15
CA HIS A 260 5.12 25.94 5.45
C HIS A 260 4.85 27.02 4.39
N GLY A 261 3.57 27.32 4.12
CA GLY A 261 3.14 28.26 3.07
C GLY A 261 2.81 27.56 1.75
N SER A 262 1.98 28.20 0.94
CA SER A 262 1.48 27.66 -0.34
C SER A 262 2.58 27.35 -1.36
N ASN A 263 3.73 28.01 -1.26
CA ASN A 263 4.88 27.85 -2.17
C ASN A 263 5.92 26.86 -1.65
N ALA A 264 5.66 26.17 -0.54
CA ALA A 264 6.59 25.18 0.01
C ALA A 264 6.75 23.99 -0.99
N ASP A 265 7.99 23.52 -1.14
CA ASP A 265 8.28 22.39 -2.02
C ASP A 265 7.73 21.08 -1.43
N ILE A 266 6.55 20.65 -1.92
CA ILE A 266 5.90 19.41 -1.52
C ILE A 266 6.63 18.14 -2.01
N TYR A 267 7.73 18.29 -2.75
CA TYR A 267 8.55 17.19 -3.25
C TYR A 267 9.85 17.02 -2.46
N ASP A 268 10.13 17.91 -1.50
CA ASP A 268 11.28 17.79 -0.61
C ASP A 268 10.96 16.85 0.58
N LEU A 269 11.45 15.61 0.50
CA LEU A 269 11.29 14.62 1.56
C LEU A 269 11.95 15.02 2.88
N THR A 270 12.91 15.95 2.88
CA THR A 270 13.56 16.45 4.11
C THR A 270 12.61 17.38 4.86
N LEU A 271 11.92 18.27 4.13
CA LEU A 271 10.88 19.12 4.73
C LEU A 271 9.71 18.27 5.26
N TRP A 272 9.32 17.24 4.52
CA TRP A 272 8.29 16.30 4.98
C TRP A 272 8.70 15.55 6.25
N GLN A 273 9.98 15.17 6.40
CA GLN A 273 10.47 14.54 7.63
C GLN A 273 10.29 15.48 8.83
N LEU A 274 10.73 16.73 8.71
CA LEU A 274 10.57 17.73 9.78
C LEU A 274 9.08 17.96 10.11
N PHE A 275 8.23 17.97 9.09
CA PHE A 275 6.79 18.11 9.26
C PHE A 275 6.19 16.91 10.01
N GLU A 276 6.55 15.67 9.63
CA GLU A 276 6.09 14.46 10.28
C GLU A 276 6.55 14.34 11.74
N GLU A 277 7.77 14.77 12.06
CA GLU A 277 8.29 14.79 13.44
C GLU A 277 7.40 15.62 14.38
N HIS A 278 6.83 16.72 13.87
CA HIS A 278 5.89 17.57 14.61
C HIS A 278 4.44 17.12 14.49
N ASN A 279 4.13 16.30 13.51
CA ASN A 279 2.78 15.77 13.21
C ASN A 279 2.80 14.25 13.02
N PRO A 280 3.17 13.46 14.05
CA PRO A 280 3.51 12.04 13.89
C PRO A 280 2.38 11.15 13.38
N ARG A 281 1.13 11.64 13.36
CA ARG A 281 -0.04 10.92 12.84
C ARG A 281 -0.44 11.33 11.42
N ILE A 282 0.33 12.21 10.75
CA ILE A 282 -0.02 12.69 9.42
C ILE A 282 -0.08 11.56 8.38
N PHE A 283 0.73 10.52 8.56
CA PHE A 283 0.75 9.30 7.75
C PHE A 283 0.22 8.08 8.52
N ALA A 284 -0.81 8.27 9.38
CA ALA A 284 -1.38 7.21 10.23
C ALA A 284 -1.87 5.99 9.44
N GLY A 285 -2.38 6.18 8.22
CA GLY A 285 -2.71 5.09 7.31
C GLY A 285 -1.44 4.47 6.73
N MET A 286 -0.77 5.22 5.88
CA MET A 286 0.49 4.84 5.20
C MET A 286 1.08 6.07 4.51
N TYR A 287 2.40 6.06 4.24
CA TYR A 287 2.94 6.82 3.13
C TYR A 287 2.38 6.22 1.85
N GLN A 288 1.67 6.98 1.04
CA GLN A 288 1.31 6.63 -0.32
C GLN A 288 1.90 7.68 -1.25
N PHE A 289 2.78 7.26 -2.12
CA PHE A 289 3.53 8.17 -2.97
C PHE A 289 3.83 7.56 -4.34
N TRP A 290 4.08 8.44 -5.27
CA TRP A 290 4.42 8.12 -6.65
C TRP A 290 5.88 8.39 -6.92
N CYS A 291 6.49 7.52 -7.72
CA CYS A 291 7.80 7.71 -8.31
C CYS A 291 7.75 7.42 -9.81
N GLN A 292 8.69 8.00 -10.56
CA GLN A 292 8.90 7.74 -11.98
C GLN A 292 10.24 7.06 -12.21
N LYS A 293 10.27 6.06 -13.10
CA LYS A 293 11.52 5.44 -13.56
C LYS A 293 12.24 6.39 -14.49
N LYS A 294 13.54 6.60 -14.23
CA LYS A 294 14.44 7.35 -15.10
C LYS A 294 14.82 6.58 -16.34
#